data_c1b0a34350b7511a8c31b142b248a48e
#
_entry.id   c1b0a34350b7511a8c31b142b248a48e
#
_cell.length_a   1.000
_cell.length_b   1.000
_cell.length_c   1.000
_cell.angle_alpha   90.00
_cell.angle_beta   90.00
_cell.angle_gamma   90.00
#
_symmetry.space_group_name_H-M   'P 1'
#
loop_
_entity.id
_entity.type
_entity.pdbx_description
1 polymer ?
#
loop_
_entity_poly.entity_id
_entity_poly.type
_entity_poly.pdbx_seq_one_letter_code
_entity_poly.pdbx_strand_id
1 'polypeptide(L)' 'MINGKVQKIDAVLSLKSDAVVSFKADGTLEWLDGNPTNITDEQITAEQQRLQAIEDSKE' A
#
# COMPACT_ATOMS: atom_id res chain seq x y z
N MET A 1 -11.16 -9.77 -18.68
CA MET A 1 -10.44 -8.53 -18.39
C MET A 1 -9.53 -8.66 -17.19
N ILE A 2 -8.35 -8.14 -17.29
CA ILE A 2 -7.42 -8.19 -16.17
C ILE A 2 -7.52 -6.90 -15.38
N ASN A 3 -7.80 -7.01 -14.10
CA ASN A 3 -7.82 -5.86 -13.20
C ASN A 3 -6.38 -5.39 -12.96
N GLY A 4 -6.23 -4.12 -12.68
CA GLY A 4 -4.93 -3.59 -12.32
C GLY A 4 -4.41 -4.25 -11.06
N LYS A 5 -3.09 -4.39 -10.98
CA LYS A 5 -2.47 -4.93 -9.78
C LYS A 5 -2.38 -3.85 -8.72
N VAL A 6 -2.82 -4.16 -7.51
CA VAL A 6 -2.74 -3.22 -6.40
C VAL A 6 -1.28 -3.01 -6.02
N GLN A 7 -0.89 -1.76 -5.93
CA GLN A 7 0.47 -1.38 -5.59
C GLN A 7 0.62 -1.18 -4.09
N LYS A 8 1.86 -1.22 -3.63
CA LYS A 8 2.13 -0.98 -2.21
C LYS A 8 1.66 0.39 -1.78
N ILE A 9 1.80 1.40 -2.64
CA ILE A 9 1.33 2.76 -2.34
C ILE A 9 -0.18 2.79 -2.13
N ASP A 10 -0.93 1.98 -2.88
CA ASP A 10 -2.37 1.90 -2.71
C ASP A 10 -2.72 1.42 -1.30
N ALA A 11 -1.99 0.42 -0.80
CA ALA A 11 -2.20 -0.10 0.54
C ALA A 11 -1.86 0.95 1.59
N VAL A 12 -0.75 1.67 1.40
CA VAL A 12 -0.33 2.71 2.32
C VAL A 12 -1.40 3.80 2.41
N LEU A 13 -1.89 4.27 1.28
CA LEU A 13 -2.90 5.32 1.25
C LEU A 13 -4.25 4.85 1.78
N SER A 14 -4.54 3.56 1.67
CA SER A 14 -5.74 2.98 2.25
C SER A 14 -5.68 2.96 3.77
N LEU A 15 -4.49 2.69 4.33
CA LEU A 15 -4.28 2.69 5.77
C LEU A 15 -4.17 4.10 6.35
N LYS A 16 -3.60 5.02 5.57
CA LYS A 16 -3.41 6.42 5.97
C LYS A 16 -3.49 7.30 4.74
N SER A 17 -4.64 7.92 4.52
CA SER A 17 -4.93 8.63 3.27
C SER A 17 -4.02 9.84 3.04
N ASP A 18 -3.48 10.44 4.10
CA ASP A 18 -2.60 11.59 4.01
C ASP A 18 -1.11 11.21 4.18
N ALA A 19 -0.78 9.94 4.00
CA ALA A 19 0.59 9.48 4.14
C ALA A 19 1.51 10.15 3.11
N VAL A 20 2.68 10.53 3.57
CA VAL A 20 3.72 11.08 2.69
C VAL A 20 4.87 10.09 2.67
N VAL A 21 5.01 9.38 1.57
CA VAL A 21 5.99 8.32 1.45
C VAL A 21 6.70 8.39 0.10
N SER A 22 7.83 7.71 0.02
CA SER A 22 8.59 7.61 -1.21
C SER A 22 9.08 6.16 -1.37
N PHE A 23 9.35 5.77 -2.59
CA PHE A 23 9.95 4.48 -2.87
C PHE A 23 11.36 4.68 -3.41
N LYS A 24 12.30 3.93 -2.85
CA LYS A 24 13.69 3.95 -3.33
C LYS A 24 13.80 3.12 -4.61
N ALA A 25 14.94 3.24 -5.26
CA ALA A 25 15.18 2.53 -6.51
C ALA A 25 15.05 1.01 -6.35
N ASP A 26 15.35 0.49 -5.16
CA ASP A 26 15.25 -0.94 -4.87
C ASP A 26 13.85 -1.38 -4.43
N GLY A 27 12.88 -0.45 -4.41
CA GLY A 27 11.52 -0.75 -4.00
C GLY A 27 11.26 -0.58 -2.51
N THR A 28 12.25 -0.13 -1.74
CA THR A 28 12.08 0.06 -0.31
C THR A 28 11.20 1.28 -0.03
N LEU A 29 10.23 1.12 0.86
CA LEU A 29 9.34 2.20 1.25
C LEU A 29 10.03 3.10 2.28
N GLU A 30 9.95 4.40 2.06
CA GLU A 30 10.48 5.39 2.99
C GLU A 30 9.35 6.34 3.41
N TRP A 31 9.17 6.50 4.72
CA TRP A 31 8.15 7.38 5.26
C TRP A 31 8.71 8.78 5.46
N LEU A 32 8.26 9.71 4.64
CA LEU A 32 8.74 11.10 4.70
C LEU A 32 8.11 11.87 5.85
N ASP A 33 6.94 11.43 6.32
CA ASP A 33 6.25 12.06 7.45
C ASP A 33 6.57 11.40 8.80
N GLY A 34 7.53 10.48 8.82
CA GLY A 34 7.93 9.81 10.05
C GLY A 34 6.99 8.69 10.51
N ASN A 35 6.06 8.28 9.66
CA ASN A 35 5.13 7.18 9.94
C ASN A 35 4.44 7.36 11.30
N PRO A 36 3.67 8.45 11.50
CA PRO A 36 3.11 8.76 12.82
C PRO A 36 2.09 7.73 13.32
N THR A 37 1.53 6.90 12.44
CA THR A 37 0.58 5.87 12.83
C THR A 37 1.25 4.51 13.04
N ASN A 38 2.58 4.44 12.93
CA ASN A 38 3.35 3.22 13.15
C ASN A 38 2.87 2.05 12.29
N ILE A 39 2.61 2.33 11.02
CA ILE A 39 2.20 1.30 10.08
C ILE A 39 3.41 0.41 9.76
N THR A 40 3.22 -0.91 9.88
CA THR A 40 4.28 -1.88 9.64
C THR A 40 4.18 -2.45 8.24
N ASP A 41 5.29 -3.08 7.78
CA ASP A 41 5.28 -3.76 6.49
C ASP A 41 4.24 -4.88 6.46
N GLU A 42 4.02 -5.55 7.59
CA GLU A 42 3.00 -6.59 7.69
C GLU A 42 1.62 -6.02 7.44
N GLN A 43 1.34 -4.85 8.00
CA GLN A 43 0.05 -4.18 7.78
C GLN A 43 -0.12 -3.79 6.32
N ILE A 44 0.94 -3.27 5.72
CA ILE A 44 0.91 -2.88 4.31
C ILE A 44 0.67 -4.09 3.42
N THR A 45 1.36 -5.19 3.68
CA THR A 45 1.20 -6.42 2.91
C THR A 45 -0.22 -6.98 3.05
N ALA A 46 -0.73 -7.02 4.27
CA ALA A 46 -2.08 -7.50 4.51
C ALA A 46 -3.12 -6.65 3.80
N GLU A 47 -2.95 -5.33 3.86
CA GLU A 47 -3.88 -4.42 3.19
C GLU A 47 -3.78 -4.55 1.67
N GLN A 48 -2.57 -4.70 1.15
CA GLN A 48 -2.38 -4.89 -0.28
C GLN A 48 -3.08 -6.16 -0.75
N GLN A 49 -2.99 -7.24 0.01
CA GLN A 49 -3.67 -8.49 -0.33
C GLN A 49 -5.19 -8.32 -0.27
N ARG A 50 -5.68 -7.60 0.72
CA ARG A 50 -7.10 -7.34 0.85
C ARG A 50 -7.62 -6.54 -0.33
N LEU A 51 -6.93 -5.48 -0.70
CA LEU A 51 -7.32 -4.65 -1.83
C LEU A 51 -7.24 -5.43 -3.15
N GLN A 52 -6.22 -6.27 -3.30
CA GLN A 52 -6.09 -7.09 -4.50
C GLN A 52 -7.24 -8.07 -4.62
N ALA A 53 -7.67 -8.66 -3.50
CA ALA A 53 -8.81 -9.58 -3.51
C ALA A 53 -10.09 -8.85 -3.93
N ILE A 54 -10.27 -7.61 -3.49
CA ILE A 54 -11.41 -6.80 -3.90
C ILE A 54 -11.36 -6.53 -5.40
N GLU A 55 -10.19 -6.16 -5.91
CA GLU A 55 -10.04 -5.91 -7.35
C GLU A 55 -10.32 -7.17 -8.16
N ASP A 56 -9.79 -8.31 -7.71
CA ASP A 56 -10.00 -9.57 -8.41
C ASP A 56 -11.48 -9.97 -8.42
N SER A 57 -12.22 -9.62 -7.38
CA SER A 57 -13.61 -9.98 -7.27
C SER A 57 -14.55 -9.08 -8.07
N LYS A 58 -14.03 -8.01 -8.65
CA LYS A 58 -14.83 -7.09 -9.45
C LYS A 58 -15.11 -7.61 -10.86
N GLU A 59 -14.47 -8.67 -11.24
CA GLU A 59 -14.70 -9.28 -12.55
C GLU A 59 -16.15 -9.72 -12.72
#